data_1c528b2066985ab4d8e18df2bce0f5fd
#
_entry.id   1c528b2066985ab4d8e18df2bce0f5fd
#
_cell.length_a   1.000
_cell.length_b   1.000
_cell.length_c   1.000
_cell.angle_alpha   90.00
_cell.angle_beta   90.00
_cell.angle_gamma   90.00
#
_symmetry.space_group_name_H-M   'P 1'
#
loop_
_entity.id
_entity.type
_entity.pdbx_description
1 polymer ?
#
loop_
_entity_poly.entity_id
_entity_poly.type
_entity_poly.pdbx_seq_one_letter_code
_entity_poly.pdbx_strand_id
1 'polypeptide(L)'
;MPVLLAGAFGQRNPGDEALLAAFVEALGDRPLVATSSDPIQTESEHGIAAVHSRDARAVARAVGRAQGVVVAGGTVFKALHPRSGRRPLELLRNTLGIAAATRAGGVPLALTGVGAAPLASRRGRALARGIVNRADLLVLRDADSARLLAEAGAPSPFRVGADASWTQIEPPAAPTARGDAVIVALSHLAGGPGLAARLALVLTPLQRAGLRLRLQPWQLTPSPPTPNDDLALARSLAELLPAPAEIVPPPATLGDARDLFAGARLVVALRFHALVAAAAAGVPAIAYAHEAKLAGLGARLGQAVVRPAGTVDAVGSAMLAAIEDGLTAPSREAIELERERARAGMALTRLVLSGGRGAESVAVSGLELVPTGWIA
;
A
#
# COMPACT_ATOMS: atom_id res chain seq x y z
N MET A 1 -8.80 -8.35 27.04
CA MET A 1 -9.59 -7.78 25.92
C MET A 1 -8.72 -7.77 24.67
N PRO A 2 -9.26 -7.98 23.46
CA PRO A 2 -8.49 -8.00 22.22
C PRO A 2 -8.09 -6.60 21.75
N VAL A 3 -7.08 -6.53 20.85
CA VAL A 3 -6.83 -5.36 20.01
C VAL A 3 -7.57 -5.56 18.68
N LEU A 4 -8.31 -4.54 18.22
CA LEU A 4 -8.98 -4.56 16.93
C LEU A 4 -8.06 -3.97 15.84
N LEU A 5 -7.77 -4.75 14.81
CA LEU A 5 -7.04 -4.34 13.62
C LEU A 5 -8.04 -3.99 12.52
N ALA A 6 -8.13 -2.73 12.14
CA ALA A 6 -9.01 -2.26 11.07
C ALA A 6 -8.22 -1.95 9.81
N GLY A 7 -8.59 -2.58 8.68
CA GLY A 7 -7.90 -2.42 7.41
C GLY A 7 -8.68 -2.97 6.22
N ALA A 8 -8.03 -3.03 5.05
CA ALA A 8 -8.63 -3.54 3.82
C ALA A 8 -8.33 -5.04 3.62
N PHE A 9 -8.50 -5.84 4.67
CA PHE A 9 -8.15 -7.26 4.71
C PHE A 9 -9.22 -8.16 4.10
N GLY A 10 -8.84 -9.40 3.75
CA GLY A 10 -9.71 -10.39 3.13
C GLY A 10 -10.09 -10.04 1.69
N GLN A 11 -9.30 -9.23 1.00
CA GLN A 11 -9.55 -8.83 -0.39
C GLN A 11 -8.61 -9.53 -1.39
N ARG A 12 -7.86 -10.52 -0.95
CA ARG A 12 -6.85 -11.23 -1.76
C ARG A 12 -5.87 -10.27 -2.43
N ASN A 13 -5.48 -9.22 -1.69
CA ASN A 13 -4.44 -8.29 -2.07
C ASN A 13 -3.21 -8.59 -1.22
N PRO A 14 -2.14 -9.18 -1.77
CA PRO A 14 -0.99 -9.62 -0.98
C PRO A 14 -0.32 -8.49 -0.19
N GLY A 15 -0.47 -7.24 -0.65
CA GLY A 15 0.04 -6.09 0.10
C GLY A 15 -0.77 -5.77 1.33
N ASP A 16 -2.10 -5.81 1.26
CA ASP A 16 -2.96 -5.56 2.42
C ASP A 16 -2.88 -6.73 3.42
N GLU A 17 -2.74 -7.97 2.93
CA GLU A 17 -2.51 -9.15 3.80
C GLU A 17 -1.13 -9.08 4.49
N ALA A 18 -0.09 -8.57 3.82
CA ALA A 18 1.21 -8.34 4.45
C ALA A 18 1.16 -7.25 5.54
N LEU A 19 0.31 -6.23 5.37
CA LEU A 19 0.05 -5.27 6.44
C LEU A 19 -0.56 -5.97 7.67
N LEU A 20 -1.56 -6.82 7.46
CA LEU A 20 -2.17 -7.57 8.56
C LEU A 20 -1.13 -8.47 9.26
N ALA A 21 -0.36 -9.24 8.49
CA ALA A 21 0.69 -10.10 9.01
C ALA A 21 1.71 -9.32 9.87
N ALA A 22 2.12 -8.13 9.40
CA ALA A 22 3.02 -7.25 10.15
C ALA A 22 2.47 -6.83 11.51
N PHE A 23 1.18 -6.49 11.58
CA PHE A 23 0.55 -6.13 12.85
C PHE A 23 0.27 -7.35 13.73
N VAL A 24 -0.05 -8.51 13.15
CA VAL A 24 -0.19 -9.77 13.89
C VAL A 24 1.14 -10.15 14.55
N GLU A 25 2.24 -10.09 13.83
CA GLU A 25 3.57 -10.35 14.37
C GLU A 25 3.94 -9.35 15.47
N ALA A 26 3.76 -8.05 15.20
CA ALA A 26 4.12 -6.99 16.15
C ALA A 26 3.30 -6.99 17.44
N LEU A 27 2.06 -7.48 17.43
CA LEU A 27 1.10 -7.41 18.54
C LEU A 27 0.65 -8.79 19.03
N GLY A 28 1.25 -9.89 18.53
CA GLY A 28 0.82 -11.27 18.75
C GLY A 28 0.94 -11.77 20.21
N ASP A 29 1.52 -10.98 21.11
CA ASP A 29 1.47 -11.18 22.56
C ASP A 29 0.08 -10.90 23.18
N ARG A 30 -0.87 -10.43 22.37
CA ARG A 30 -2.25 -10.03 22.76
C ARG A 30 -3.28 -10.74 21.89
N PRO A 31 -4.50 -11.00 22.39
CA PRO A 31 -5.60 -11.43 21.55
C PRO A 31 -5.89 -10.36 20.47
N LEU A 32 -6.03 -10.78 19.23
CA LEU A 32 -6.28 -9.90 18.09
C LEU A 32 -7.61 -10.24 17.42
N VAL A 33 -8.28 -9.22 16.88
CA VAL A 33 -9.46 -9.36 16.01
C VAL A 33 -9.26 -8.43 14.82
N ALA A 34 -9.49 -8.92 13.59
CA ALA A 34 -9.41 -8.09 12.40
C ALA A 34 -10.79 -7.72 11.84
N THR A 35 -10.91 -6.57 11.19
CA THR A 35 -12.01 -6.34 10.24
C THR A 35 -11.63 -6.92 8.89
N SER A 36 -12.48 -7.72 8.27
CA SER A 36 -12.17 -8.37 7.00
C SER A 36 -13.38 -8.36 6.06
N SER A 37 -13.15 -8.37 4.75
CA SER A 37 -14.20 -8.63 3.76
C SER A 37 -14.48 -10.13 3.58
N ASP A 38 -13.54 -10.98 3.99
CA ASP A 38 -13.66 -12.44 4.05
C ASP A 38 -13.09 -12.93 5.41
N PRO A 39 -13.89 -12.93 6.49
CA PRO A 39 -13.44 -13.34 7.82
C PRO A 39 -12.86 -14.75 7.85
N ILE A 40 -13.46 -15.70 7.11
CA ILE A 40 -13.02 -17.10 7.09
C ILE A 40 -11.60 -17.20 6.50
N GLN A 41 -11.33 -16.52 5.39
CA GLN A 41 -10.00 -16.45 4.82
C GLN A 41 -9.00 -15.83 5.82
N THR A 42 -9.34 -14.70 6.41
CA THR A 42 -8.47 -14.00 7.37
C THR A 42 -8.15 -14.87 8.59
N GLU A 43 -9.14 -15.58 9.14
CA GLU A 43 -8.93 -16.51 10.25
C GLU A 43 -8.01 -17.67 9.88
N SER A 44 -8.19 -18.23 8.68
CA SER A 44 -7.37 -19.33 8.17
C SER A 44 -5.94 -18.93 7.89
N GLU A 45 -5.71 -17.75 7.29
CA GLU A 45 -4.39 -17.30 6.84
C GLU A 45 -3.56 -16.68 7.98
N HIS A 46 -4.20 -15.95 8.89
CA HIS A 46 -3.50 -15.19 9.94
C HIS A 46 -3.68 -15.75 11.36
N GLY A 47 -4.51 -16.77 11.56
CA GLY A 47 -4.72 -17.40 12.86
C GLY A 47 -5.37 -16.49 13.91
N ILE A 48 -6.06 -15.43 13.51
CA ILE A 48 -6.73 -14.48 14.40
C ILE A 48 -8.21 -14.39 14.06
N ALA A 49 -9.06 -14.10 15.06
CA ALA A 49 -10.48 -13.90 14.83
C ALA A 49 -10.75 -12.71 13.90
N ALA A 50 -11.81 -12.78 13.10
CA ALA A 50 -12.18 -11.69 12.21
C ALA A 50 -13.69 -11.39 12.27
N VAL A 51 -14.05 -10.14 11.98
CA VAL A 51 -15.43 -9.68 11.82
C VAL A 51 -15.63 -9.07 10.45
N HIS A 52 -16.81 -9.28 9.85
CA HIS A 52 -17.06 -8.75 8.52
C HIS A 52 -17.06 -7.22 8.51
N SER A 53 -16.19 -6.60 7.70
CA SER A 53 -15.94 -5.16 7.68
C SER A 53 -17.16 -4.29 7.31
N ARG A 54 -18.18 -4.87 6.66
CA ARG A 54 -19.46 -4.21 6.32
C ARG A 54 -20.55 -4.42 7.35
N ASP A 55 -20.35 -5.30 8.35
CA ASP A 55 -21.29 -5.43 9.48
C ASP A 55 -20.98 -4.37 10.53
N ALA A 56 -21.62 -3.21 10.40
CA ALA A 56 -21.43 -2.09 11.32
C ALA A 56 -21.71 -2.45 12.78
N ARG A 57 -22.64 -3.40 13.03
CA ARG A 57 -22.95 -3.84 14.39
C ARG A 57 -21.85 -4.73 14.95
N ALA A 58 -21.32 -5.65 14.16
CA ALA A 58 -20.18 -6.49 14.55
C ALA A 58 -18.93 -5.63 14.81
N VAL A 59 -18.63 -4.69 13.92
CA VAL A 59 -17.51 -3.75 14.09
C VAL A 59 -17.68 -2.91 15.35
N ALA A 60 -18.87 -2.33 15.60
CA ALA A 60 -19.13 -1.55 16.80
C ALA A 60 -18.99 -2.38 18.08
N ARG A 61 -19.47 -3.64 18.09
CA ARG A 61 -19.26 -4.57 19.22
C ARG A 61 -17.78 -4.90 19.42
N ALA A 62 -17.04 -5.09 18.33
CA ALA A 62 -15.60 -5.36 18.40
C ALA A 62 -14.83 -4.17 18.99
N VAL A 63 -15.15 -2.93 18.58
CA VAL A 63 -14.60 -1.70 19.18
C VAL A 63 -14.92 -1.62 20.68
N GLY A 64 -16.19 -1.85 21.07
CA GLY A 64 -16.60 -1.77 22.48
C GLY A 64 -16.00 -2.83 23.40
N ARG A 65 -15.43 -3.92 22.81
CA ARG A 65 -14.74 -4.99 23.55
C ARG A 65 -13.21 -4.90 23.46
N ALA A 66 -12.71 -3.96 22.66
CA ALA A 66 -11.28 -3.83 22.44
C ALA A 66 -10.58 -3.07 23.57
N GLN A 67 -9.37 -3.47 23.91
CA GLN A 67 -8.45 -2.67 24.74
C GLN A 67 -7.74 -1.58 23.94
N GLY A 68 -7.80 -1.63 22.60
CA GLY A 68 -7.25 -0.64 21.68
C GLY A 68 -7.63 -0.97 20.24
N VAL A 69 -7.63 0.02 19.40
CA VAL A 69 -7.94 -0.10 17.97
C VAL A 69 -6.77 0.43 17.15
N VAL A 70 -6.35 -0.34 16.15
CA VAL A 70 -5.32 0.07 15.20
C VAL A 70 -5.94 0.12 13.79
N VAL A 71 -5.84 1.28 13.14
CA VAL A 71 -6.03 1.35 11.69
C VAL A 71 -4.69 1.01 11.05
N ALA A 72 -4.63 -0.19 10.49
CA ALA A 72 -3.40 -0.88 10.14
C ALA A 72 -3.00 -0.63 8.68
N GLY A 73 -2.29 0.44 8.43
CA GLY A 73 -1.70 0.76 7.12
C GLY A 73 -2.72 1.13 6.03
N GLY A 74 -2.26 1.05 4.80
CA GLY A 74 -3.06 1.35 3.61
C GLY A 74 -3.31 2.85 3.37
N THR A 75 -3.94 3.19 2.23
CA THR A 75 -4.31 4.59 1.93
C THR A 75 -5.69 4.88 2.49
N VAL A 76 -5.75 5.31 3.75
CA VAL A 76 -7.00 5.56 4.50
C VAL A 76 -7.63 6.90 4.13
N PHE A 77 -6.80 7.94 4.02
CA PHE A 77 -7.26 9.30 3.73
C PHE A 77 -7.40 9.54 2.23
N LYS A 78 -8.43 8.93 1.62
CA LYS A 78 -8.71 9.08 0.18
C LYS A 78 -10.20 9.04 -0.14
N ALA A 79 -10.57 9.60 -1.29
CA ALA A 79 -11.81 9.24 -1.97
C ALA A 79 -11.62 7.91 -2.71
N LEU A 80 -12.59 7.01 -2.60
CA LEU A 80 -12.56 5.73 -3.33
C LEU A 80 -12.77 5.96 -4.82
N HIS A 81 -12.07 5.18 -5.63
CA HIS A 81 -12.21 5.22 -7.06
C HIS A 81 -13.63 4.75 -7.49
N PRO A 82 -14.29 5.37 -8.49
CA PRO A 82 -15.63 4.98 -8.93
C PRO A 82 -15.75 3.49 -9.29
N ARG A 83 -14.70 2.88 -9.87
CA ARG A 83 -14.67 1.45 -10.20
C ARG A 83 -14.67 0.50 -9.00
N SER A 84 -14.48 1.02 -7.79
CA SER A 84 -14.60 0.19 -6.58
C SER A 84 -16.04 -0.22 -6.27
N GLY A 85 -17.03 0.31 -7.00
CA GLY A 85 -18.45 0.09 -6.72
C GLY A 85 -18.94 0.66 -5.39
N ARG A 86 -18.10 1.44 -4.69
CA ARG A 86 -18.37 2.03 -3.38
C ARG A 86 -18.52 3.54 -3.48
N ARG A 87 -19.20 4.14 -2.48
CA ARG A 87 -19.34 5.60 -2.40
C ARG A 87 -17.98 6.27 -2.16
N PRO A 88 -17.67 7.41 -2.80
CA PRO A 88 -16.33 8.02 -2.74
C PRO A 88 -15.79 8.26 -1.33
N LEU A 89 -16.63 8.68 -0.39
CA LEU A 89 -16.23 9.00 0.99
C LEU A 89 -16.54 7.88 2.00
N GLU A 90 -16.88 6.68 1.55
CA GLU A 90 -17.30 5.58 2.42
C GLU A 90 -16.17 5.15 3.37
N LEU A 91 -14.94 5.03 2.85
CA LEU A 91 -13.79 4.69 3.68
C LEU A 91 -13.56 5.70 4.81
N LEU A 92 -13.57 6.98 4.49
CA LEU A 92 -13.42 8.06 5.49
C LEU A 92 -14.56 8.06 6.52
N ARG A 93 -15.80 7.80 6.09
CA ARG A 93 -16.94 7.72 7.02
C ARG A 93 -16.82 6.52 7.97
N ASN A 94 -16.43 5.36 7.45
CA ASN A 94 -16.25 4.16 8.26
C ASN A 94 -15.12 4.36 9.28
N THR A 95 -13.98 4.92 8.84
CA THR A 95 -12.87 5.22 9.74
C THR A 95 -13.24 6.26 10.79
N LEU A 96 -14.00 7.31 10.43
CA LEU A 96 -14.50 8.29 11.39
C LEU A 96 -15.50 7.65 12.38
N GLY A 97 -16.33 6.71 11.92
CA GLY A 97 -17.23 5.94 12.78
C GLY A 97 -16.47 5.14 13.85
N ILE A 98 -15.40 4.46 13.44
CA ILE A 98 -14.50 3.75 14.36
C ILE A 98 -13.86 4.76 15.34
N ALA A 99 -13.31 5.87 14.85
CA ALA A 99 -12.67 6.90 15.68
C ALA A 99 -13.65 7.57 16.65
N ALA A 100 -14.91 7.73 16.28
CA ALA A 100 -15.95 8.24 17.19
C ALA A 100 -16.30 7.21 18.26
N ALA A 101 -16.43 5.94 17.90
CA ALA A 101 -16.72 4.85 18.83
C ALA A 101 -15.58 4.64 19.85
N THR A 102 -14.31 4.67 19.41
CA THR A 102 -13.15 4.57 20.30
C THR A 102 -13.11 5.74 21.28
N ARG A 103 -13.35 6.96 20.80
CA ARG A 103 -13.38 8.16 21.64
C ARG A 103 -14.49 8.11 22.70
N ALA A 104 -15.68 7.64 22.31
CA ALA A 104 -16.81 7.48 23.22
C ALA A 104 -16.58 6.39 24.28
N GLY A 105 -15.88 5.32 23.92
CA GLY A 105 -15.54 4.20 24.81
C GLY A 105 -14.26 4.40 25.63
N GLY A 106 -13.53 5.49 25.45
CA GLY A 106 -12.21 5.69 26.08
C GLY A 106 -11.15 4.68 25.63
N VAL A 107 -11.32 4.10 24.45
CA VAL A 107 -10.42 3.09 23.86
C VAL A 107 -9.34 3.78 23.04
N PRO A 108 -8.04 3.47 23.23
CA PRO A 108 -6.97 4.06 22.44
C PRO A 108 -7.11 3.74 20.94
N LEU A 109 -6.86 4.75 20.10
CA LEU A 109 -6.87 4.66 18.64
C LEU A 109 -5.52 5.03 18.05
N ALA A 110 -4.85 4.08 17.40
CA ALA A 110 -3.67 4.31 16.60
C ALA A 110 -3.97 4.18 15.11
N LEU A 111 -3.49 5.10 14.30
CA LEU A 111 -3.41 4.98 12.84
C LEU A 111 -1.93 4.87 12.47
N THR A 112 -1.48 3.71 12.00
CA THR A 112 -0.04 3.44 11.81
C THR A 112 0.26 2.97 10.41
N GLY A 113 1.26 3.60 9.77
CA GLY A 113 1.65 3.31 8.39
C GLY A 113 0.58 3.71 7.36
N VAL A 114 -0.30 4.64 7.74
CA VAL A 114 -1.42 5.05 6.88
C VAL A 114 -1.01 6.14 5.90
N GLY A 115 -1.62 6.09 4.71
CA GLY A 115 -1.37 7.06 3.64
C GLY A 115 -2.55 7.95 3.33
N ALA A 116 -2.27 9.04 2.62
CA ALA A 116 -3.24 9.97 2.10
C ALA A 116 -3.17 10.11 0.56
N ALA A 117 -4.27 10.53 -0.03
CA ALA A 117 -4.37 10.97 -1.42
C ALA A 117 -5.15 12.30 -1.45
N PRO A 118 -5.08 13.06 -2.56
CA PRO A 118 -5.76 14.34 -2.65
C PRO A 118 -7.25 14.26 -2.32
N LEU A 119 -7.72 15.16 -1.43
CA LEU A 119 -9.11 15.27 -1.00
C LEU A 119 -9.74 16.53 -1.57
N ALA A 120 -10.29 16.44 -2.78
CA ALA A 120 -10.87 17.58 -3.50
C ALA A 120 -12.09 18.18 -2.78
N SER A 121 -12.93 17.35 -2.14
CA SER A 121 -14.18 17.83 -1.53
C SER A 121 -13.97 18.40 -0.12
N ARG A 122 -14.68 19.49 0.20
CA ARG A 122 -14.72 20.03 1.59
C ARG A 122 -15.16 18.99 2.61
N ARG A 123 -16.12 18.12 2.23
CA ARG A 123 -16.60 17.03 3.11
C ARG A 123 -15.51 16.00 3.36
N GLY A 124 -14.74 15.60 2.34
CA GLY A 124 -13.62 14.68 2.49
C GLY A 124 -12.56 15.24 3.44
N ARG A 125 -12.19 16.51 3.28
CA ARG A 125 -11.25 17.20 4.18
C ARG A 125 -11.77 17.27 5.63
N ALA A 126 -13.06 17.60 5.82
CA ALA A 126 -13.67 17.63 7.14
C ALA A 126 -13.67 16.25 7.83
N LEU A 127 -13.96 15.16 7.09
CA LEU A 127 -13.89 13.80 7.61
C LEU A 127 -12.45 13.43 8.00
N ALA A 128 -11.46 13.76 7.17
CA ALA A 128 -10.05 13.50 7.49
C ALA A 128 -9.61 14.21 8.77
N ARG A 129 -9.91 15.50 8.91
CA ARG A 129 -9.65 16.26 10.16
C ARG A 129 -10.34 15.61 11.36
N GLY A 130 -11.61 15.19 11.18
CA GLY A 130 -12.37 14.53 12.24
C GLY A 130 -11.74 13.23 12.73
N ILE A 131 -11.10 12.46 11.84
CA ILE A 131 -10.35 11.25 12.16
C ILE A 131 -9.09 11.62 12.93
N VAL A 132 -8.27 12.52 12.36
CA VAL A 132 -6.98 12.93 12.96
C VAL A 132 -7.17 13.47 14.37
N ASN A 133 -8.17 14.33 14.59
CA ASN A 133 -8.46 14.90 15.91
C ASN A 133 -8.91 13.88 16.99
N ARG A 134 -9.19 12.65 16.60
CA ARG A 134 -9.64 11.58 17.51
C ARG A 134 -8.61 10.48 17.71
N ALA A 135 -7.53 10.50 16.92
CA ALA A 135 -6.46 9.53 17.06
C ALA A 135 -5.54 9.89 18.23
N ASP A 136 -5.17 8.90 19.02
CA ASP A 136 -4.14 9.02 20.06
C ASP A 136 -2.74 8.87 19.47
N LEU A 137 -2.64 8.22 18.31
CA LEU A 137 -1.41 8.12 17.51
C LEU A 137 -1.73 8.19 16.02
N LEU A 138 -0.97 9.00 15.30
CA LEU A 138 -0.96 9.03 13.84
C LEU A 138 0.49 8.92 13.35
N VAL A 139 0.81 7.81 12.70
CA VAL A 139 2.06 7.60 11.97
C VAL A 139 1.73 7.46 10.50
N LEU A 140 2.13 8.42 9.70
CA LEU A 140 1.95 8.40 8.25
C LEU A 140 3.08 7.59 7.59
N ARG A 141 2.79 6.93 6.48
CA ARG A 141 3.80 6.09 5.82
C ARG A 141 4.78 6.89 4.94
N ASP A 142 4.45 8.15 4.60
CA ASP A 142 5.25 8.99 3.72
C ASP A 142 4.99 10.48 3.95
N ALA A 143 5.98 11.32 3.57
CA ALA A 143 5.89 12.77 3.70
C ALA A 143 4.81 13.39 2.79
N ASP A 144 4.52 12.79 1.63
CA ASP A 144 3.43 13.24 0.76
C ASP A 144 2.08 13.13 1.46
N SER A 145 1.86 12.07 2.24
CA SER A 145 0.66 11.91 3.06
C SER A 145 0.55 13.00 4.13
N ALA A 146 1.68 13.39 4.75
CA ALA A 146 1.71 14.48 5.72
C ALA A 146 1.34 15.82 5.06
N ARG A 147 1.94 16.13 3.91
CA ARG A 147 1.62 17.33 3.12
C ARG A 147 0.13 17.37 2.75
N LEU A 148 -0.42 16.28 2.21
CA LEU A 148 -1.83 16.20 1.80
C LEU A 148 -2.82 16.36 2.95
N LEU A 149 -2.48 15.84 4.14
CA LEU A 149 -3.31 16.05 5.35
C LEU A 149 -3.21 17.48 5.86
N ALA A 150 -2.05 18.11 5.82
CA ALA A 150 -1.89 19.51 6.14
C ALA A 150 -2.69 20.40 5.19
N GLU A 151 -2.64 20.15 3.88
CA GLU A 151 -3.49 20.83 2.88
C GLU A 151 -5.00 20.60 3.13
N ALA A 152 -5.36 19.46 3.69
CA ALA A 152 -6.72 19.19 4.15
C ALA A 152 -7.09 19.95 5.44
N GLY A 153 -6.13 20.66 6.06
CA GLY A 153 -6.30 21.40 7.31
C GLY A 153 -6.32 20.51 8.55
N ALA A 154 -5.70 19.34 8.51
CA ALA A 154 -5.50 18.52 9.69
C ALA A 154 -4.41 19.11 10.59
N PRO A 155 -4.53 18.99 11.94
CA PRO A 155 -3.51 19.52 12.85
C PRO A 155 -2.21 18.74 12.73
N SER A 156 -1.10 19.46 12.88
CA SER A 156 0.28 18.94 12.90
C SER A 156 0.93 19.20 14.26
N PRO A 157 2.13 18.67 14.59
CA PRO A 157 3.03 17.98 13.67
C PRO A 157 2.62 16.54 13.33
N PHE A 158 3.08 16.06 12.18
CA PHE A 158 2.86 14.67 11.76
C PHE A 158 4.12 13.83 11.99
N ARG A 159 3.94 12.57 12.45
CA ARG A 159 5.01 11.58 12.45
C ARG A 159 4.98 10.83 11.11
N VAL A 160 6.12 10.81 10.44
CA VAL A 160 6.32 10.07 9.20
C VAL A 160 7.19 8.87 9.48
N GLY A 161 6.62 7.69 9.26
CA GLY A 161 7.29 6.40 9.32
C GLY A 161 7.37 5.78 7.93
N ALA A 162 7.00 4.51 7.83
CA ALA A 162 6.88 3.78 6.57
C ALA A 162 5.65 2.86 6.56
N ASP A 163 5.42 2.21 5.43
CA ASP A 163 4.41 1.18 5.28
C ASP A 163 4.80 -0.07 6.11
N ALA A 164 3.86 -0.62 6.85
CA ALA A 164 4.15 -1.72 7.76
C ALA A 164 4.63 -3.00 7.06
N SER A 165 4.28 -3.20 5.77
CA SER A 165 4.74 -4.35 5.00
C SER A 165 6.26 -4.46 4.88
N TRP A 166 7.01 -3.38 5.11
CA TRP A 166 8.47 -3.41 5.16
C TRP A 166 9.04 -4.28 6.27
N THR A 167 8.28 -4.56 7.33
CA THR A 167 8.72 -5.49 8.38
C THR A 167 8.63 -6.95 7.95
N GLN A 168 7.85 -7.25 6.90
CA GLN A 168 7.61 -8.59 6.37
C GLN A 168 8.61 -9.01 5.29
N ILE A 169 9.57 -8.15 4.96
CA ILE A 169 10.59 -8.44 3.96
C ILE A 169 11.99 -8.24 4.54
N GLU A 170 12.97 -8.92 3.92
CA GLU A 170 14.38 -8.70 4.20
C GLU A 170 15.10 -8.24 2.95
N PRO A 171 16.14 -7.38 3.07
CA PRO A 171 16.98 -7.05 1.94
C PRO A 171 17.63 -8.34 1.40
N PRO A 172 17.82 -8.45 0.08
CA PRO A 172 18.45 -9.62 -0.50
C PRO A 172 19.87 -9.81 0.06
N ALA A 173 20.24 -11.06 0.33
CA ALA A 173 21.56 -11.40 0.87
C ALA A 173 22.68 -11.12 -0.13
N ALA A 174 22.42 -11.30 -1.43
CA ALA A 174 23.33 -11.07 -2.53
C ALA A 174 22.58 -10.63 -3.80
N PRO A 175 23.26 -9.96 -4.76
CA PRO A 175 22.67 -9.67 -6.06
C PRO A 175 22.28 -10.98 -6.76
N THR A 176 21.06 -11.05 -7.27
CA THR A 176 20.57 -12.19 -8.05
C THR A 176 20.98 -12.04 -9.51
N ALA A 177 21.36 -13.14 -10.16
CA ALA A 177 21.59 -13.16 -11.60
C ALA A 177 20.29 -12.79 -12.33
N ARG A 178 20.37 -11.86 -13.29
CA ARG A 178 19.21 -11.31 -13.99
C ARG A 178 19.03 -12.00 -15.34
N GLY A 179 17.82 -12.47 -15.58
CA GLY A 179 17.36 -12.94 -16.89
C GLY A 179 16.97 -11.79 -17.84
N ASP A 180 16.18 -12.10 -18.84
CA ASP A 180 15.66 -11.19 -19.87
C ASP A 180 14.18 -10.82 -19.64
N ALA A 181 13.55 -11.39 -18.61
CA ALA A 181 12.13 -11.17 -18.33
C ALA A 181 11.87 -9.83 -17.63
N VAL A 182 10.91 -9.08 -18.15
CA VAL A 182 10.31 -7.91 -17.50
C VAL A 182 8.96 -8.32 -16.92
N ILE A 183 8.81 -8.19 -15.63
CA ILE A 183 7.53 -8.48 -14.96
C ILE A 183 6.73 -7.19 -14.82
N VAL A 184 5.49 -7.20 -15.31
CA VAL A 184 4.57 -6.06 -15.23
C VAL A 184 3.52 -6.37 -14.16
N ALA A 185 3.69 -5.82 -12.98
CA ALA A 185 2.73 -5.97 -11.87
C ALA A 185 1.54 -5.03 -12.07
N LEU A 186 0.43 -5.59 -12.53
CA LEU A 186 -0.72 -4.86 -13.04
C LEU A 186 -1.62 -4.29 -11.95
N SER A 187 -2.33 -3.21 -12.31
CA SER A 187 -3.43 -2.65 -11.55
C SER A 187 -4.51 -2.13 -12.50
N HIS A 188 -5.70 -2.74 -12.48
CA HIS A 188 -6.84 -2.25 -13.26
C HIS A 188 -7.30 -0.83 -12.82
N LEU A 189 -6.87 -0.38 -11.64
CA LEU A 189 -7.14 0.96 -11.12
C LEU A 189 -6.16 2.02 -11.65
N ALA A 190 -5.09 1.63 -12.37
CA ALA A 190 -4.05 2.55 -12.86
C ALA A 190 -4.50 3.47 -14.00
N GLY A 191 -5.73 3.34 -14.47
CA GLY A 191 -6.25 4.19 -15.54
C GLY A 191 -7.73 4.01 -15.81
N GLY A 192 -8.23 4.77 -16.80
CA GLY A 192 -9.61 4.73 -17.29
C GLY A 192 -9.85 3.65 -18.35
N PRO A 193 -10.96 3.76 -19.10
CA PRO A 193 -11.20 2.98 -20.33
C PRO A 193 -9.98 3.06 -21.26
N GLY A 194 -9.65 1.95 -21.94
CA GLY A 194 -8.49 1.88 -22.82
C GLY A 194 -7.13 1.70 -22.12
N LEU A 195 -7.10 1.38 -20.82
CA LEU A 195 -5.85 1.15 -20.09
C LEU A 195 -4.99 0.05 -20.73
N ALA A 196 -5.61 -1.08 -21.17
CA ALA A 196 -4.89 -2.16 -21.84
C ALA A 196 -4.19 -1.67 -23.11
N ALA A 197 -4.91 -0.93 -23.97
CA ALA A 197 -4.35 -0.37 -25.21
C ALA A 197 -3.20 0.62 -24.91
N ARG A 198 -3.36 1.46 -23.93
CA ARG A 198 -2.29 2.40 -23.52
C ARG A 198 -1.06 1.64 -23.01
N LEU A 199 -1.24 0.64 -22.16
CA LEU A 199 -0.14 -0.18 -21.65
C LEU A 199 0.54 -0.97 -22.77
N ALA A 200 -0.22 -1.52 -23.74
CA ALA A 200 0.34 -2.20 -24.90
C ALA A 200 1.30 -1.29 -25.68
N LEU A 201 0.86 -0.06 -25.95
CA LEU A 201 1.70 0.92 -26.65
C LEU A 201 2.95 1.30 -25.86
N VAL A 202 2.82 1.51 -24.53
CA VAL A 202 3.95 1.84 -23.64
C VAL A 202 4.95 0.70 -23.50
N LEU A 203 4.48 -0.57 -23.52
CA LEU A 203 5.33 -1.75 -23.33
C LEU A 203 5.87 -2.33 -24.64
N THR A 204 5.28 -2.00 -25.78
CA THR A 204 5.76 -2.44 -27.11
C THR A 204 7.24 -2.13 -27.36
N PRO A 205 7.78 -0.95 -27.00
CA PRO A 205 9.21 -0.67 -27.15
C PRO A 205 10.10 -1.66 -26.40
N LEU A 206 9.69 -2.16 -25.23
CA LEU A 206 10.43 -3.15 -24.45
C LEU A 206 10.54 -4.48 -25.18
N GLN A 207 9.43 -4.95 -25.79
CA GLN A 207 9.44 -6.16 -26.60
C GLN A 207 10.30 -6.01 -27.88
N ARG A 208 10.25 -4.83 -28.51
CA ARG A 208 11.11 -4.52 -29.67
C ARG A 208 12.60 -4.49 -29.31
N ALA A 209 12.93 -4.16 -28.07
CA ALA A 209 14.29 -4.26 -27.53
C ALA A 209 14.68 -5.69 -27.11
N GLY A 210 13.86 -6.70 -27.42
CA GLY A 210 14.15 -8.12 -27.15
C GLY A 210 13.81 -8.59 -25.73
N LEU A 211 13.11 -7.77 -24.93
CA LEU A 211 12.71 -8.15 -23.57
C LEU A 211 11.42 -8.97 -23.59
N ARG A 212 11.39 -10.03 -22.79
CA ARG A 212 10.20 -10.88 -22.63
C ARG A 212 9.28 -10.30 -21.54
N LEU A 213 8.01 -10.10 -21.85
CA LEU A 213 7.04 -9.60 -20.88
C LEU A 213 6.33 -10.74 -20.15
N ARG A 214 6.25 -10.63 -18.83
CA ARG A 214 5.43 -11.46 -17.95
C ARG A 214 4.43 -10.55 -17.24
N LEU A 215 3.13 -10.77 -17.50
CA LEU A 215 2.04 -9.96 -16.98
C LEU A 215 1.54 -10.58 -15.68
N GLN A 216 1.68 -9.87 -14.58
CA GLN A 216 1.26 -10.33 -13.27
C GLN A 216 -0.01 -9.60 -12.82
N PRO A 217 -1.19 -10.24 -12.86
CA PRO A 217 -2.34 -9.77 -12.10
C PRO A 217 -1.95 -9.71 -10.61
N TRP A 218 -2.29 -8.62 -9.93
CA TRP A 218 -1.92 -8.47 -8.53
C TRP A 218 -3.08 -8.80 -7.60
N GLN A 219 -4.27 -8.37 -7.94
CA GLN A 219 -5.48 -8.57 -7.17
C GLN A 219 -6.58 -9.14 -8.02
N LEU A 220 -7.16 -10.25 -7.55
CA LEU A 220 -8.37 -10.82 -8.12
C LEU A 220 -9.58 -10.34 -7.33
N THR A 221 -10.65 -9.96 -8.03
CA THR A 221 -11.92 -9.70 -7.34
C THR A 221 -12.55 -11.01 -6.89
N PRO A 222 -13.09 -11.08 -5.67
CA PRO A 222 -13.93 -12.21 -5.25
C PRO A 222 -15.13 -12.36 -6.19
N SER A 223 -15.61 -13.58 -6.35
CA SER A 223 -16.78 -13.89 -7.20
C SER A 223 -18.01 -13.00 -6.89
N PRO A 224 -18.79 -12.56 -7.92
CA PRO A 224 -18.55 -12.84 -9.32
C PRO A 224 -17.38 -12.00 -9.86
N PRO A 225 -16.56 -12.57 -10.76
CA PRO A 225 -15.48 -11.82 -11.39
C PRO A 225 -16.08 -10.61 -12.12
N THR A 226 -15.63 -9.43 -11.73
CA THR A 226 -15.98 -8.23 -12.48
C THR A 226 -15.08 -8.15 -13.72
N PRO A 227 -15.56 -7.65 -14.87
CA PRO A 227 -14.71 -7.46 -16.04
C PRO A 227 -13.59 -6.45 -15.84
N ASN A 228 -13.44 -5.93 -14.63
CA ASN A 228 -12.50 -4.89 -14.23
C ASN A 228 -11.52 -5.39 -13.15
N ASP A 229 -11.05 -6.62 -13.22
CA ASP A 229 -9.97 -7.11 -12.37
C ASP A 229 -8.61 -7.11 -13.09
N ASP A 230 -7.54 -7.36 -12.36
CA ASP A 230 -6.19 -7.34 -12.93
C ASP A 230 -5.97 -8.49 -13.92
N LEU A 231 -6.69 -9.63 -13.80
CA LEU A 231 -6.59 -10.75 -14.74
C LEU A 231 -7.27 -10.42 -16.09
N ALA A 232 -8.43 -9.76 -16.04
CA ALA A 232 -9.09 -9.29 -17.26
C ALA A 232 -8.19 -8.25 -17.98
N LEU A 233 -7.54 -7.35 -17.23
CA LEU A 233 -6.56 -6.42 -17.79
C LEU A 233 -5.38 -7.17 -18.43
N ALA A 234 -4.83 -8.19 -17.76
CA ALA A 234 -3.70 -8.97 -18.27
C ALA A 234 -4.05 -9.67 -19.60
N ARG A 235 -5.24 -10.28 -19.69
CA ARG A 235 -5.73 -10.94 -20.91
C ARG A 235 -5.87 -9.93 -22.06
N SER A 236 -6.58 -8.83 -21.83
CA SER A 236 -6.75 -7.80 -22.85
C SER A 236 -5.42 -7.16 -23.28
N LEU A 237 -4.48 -7.03 -22.36
CA LEU A 237 -3.14 -6.51 -22.66
C LEU A 237 -2.35 -7.52 -23.52
N ALA A 238 -2.35 -8.80 -23.16
CA ALA A 238 -1.65 -9.85 -23.90
C ALA A 238 -2.12 -9.96 -25.37
N GLU A 239 -3.43 -9.77 -25.61
CA GLU A 239 -4.01 -9.78 -26.97
C GLU A 239 -3.56 -8.58 -27.82
N LEU A 240 -3.20 -7.46 -27.19
CA LEU A 240 -2.82 -6.20 -27.87
C LEU A 240 -1.31 -6.06 -28.08
N LEU A 241 -0.49 -6.87 -27.39
CA LEU A 241 0.94 -6.82 -27.51
C LEU A 241 1.42 -7.46 -28.82
N PRO A 242 2.46 -6.90 -29.50
CA PRO A 242 2.94 -7.41 -30.79
C PRO A 242 3.64 -8.76 -30.71
N ALA A 243 4.15 -9.13 -29.53
CA ALA A 243 4.77 -10.43 -29.27
C ALA A 243 4.09 -11.11 -28.07
N PRO A 244 4.13 -12.45 -27.98
CA PRO A 244 3.52 -13.18 -26.87
C PRO A 244 4.02 -12.67 -25.51
N ALA A 245 3.10 -12.54 -24.55
CA ALA A 245 3.38 -12.24 -23.16
C ALA A 245 2.79 -13.31 -22.26
N GLU A 246 3.58 -13.81 -21.32
CA GLU A 246 3.12 -14.82 -20.36
C GLU A 246 2.25 -14.14 -19.28
N ILE A 247 1.07 -14.68 -19.00
CA ILE A 247 0.27 -14.29 -17.85
C ILE A 247 0.64 -15.22 -16.70
N VAL A 248 1.27 -14.65 -15.65
CA VAL A 248 1.68 -15.41 -14.47
C VAL A 248 0.61 -15.37 -13.39
N PRO A 249 0.56 -16.35 -12.49
CA PRO A 249 -0.42 -16.33 -11.39
C PRO A 249 -0.30 -15.09 -10.51
N PRO A 250 -1.41 -14.60 -9.93
CA PRO A 250 -1.34 -13.56 -8.90
C PRO A 250 -0.60 -14.10 -7.67
N PRO A 251 0.20 -13.29 -6.98
CA PRO A 251 0.88 -13.72 -5.78
C PRO A 251 -0.13 -13.85 -4.62
N ALA A 252 -0.01 -14.87 -3.80
CA ALA A 252 -0.78 -15.00 -2.58
C ALA A 252 -0.20 -14.12 -1.45
N THR A 253 1.14 -14.03 -1.40
CA THR A 253 1.88 -13.24 -0.41
C THR A 253 2.90 -12.32 -1.08
N LEU A 254 3.46 -11.37 -0.30
CA LEU A 254 4.62 -10.59 -0.78
C LEU A 254 5.86 -11.47 -0.99
N GLY A 255 6.00 -12.56 -0.24
CA GLY A 255 7.04 -13.55 -0.44
C GLY A 255 6.96 -14.20 -1.81
N ASP A 256 5.77 -14.63 -2.24
CA ASP A 256 5.56 -15.21 -3.58
C ASP A 256 5.88 -14.19 -4.69
N ALA A 257 5.52 -12.93 -4.48
CA ALA A 257 5.85 -11.87 -5.43
C ALA A 257 7.37 -11.64 -5.50
N ARG A 258 8.06 -11.61 -4.36
CA ARG A 258 9.53 -11.53 -4.28
C ARG A 258 10.17 -12.69 -5.03
N ASP A 259 9.74 -13.91 -4.79
CA ASP A 259 10.32 -15.12 -5.38
C ASP A 259 10.10 -15.16 -6.91
N LEU A 260 8.90 -14.73 -7.36
CA LEU A 260 8.63 -14.57 -8.80
C LEU A 260 9.51 -13.47 -9.43
N PHE A 261 9.78 -12.39 -8.70
CA PHE A 261 10.61 -11.28 -9.21
C PHE A 261 12.10 -11.62 -9.20
N ALA A 262 12.53 -12.51 -8.31
CA ALA A 262 13.93 -12.94 -8.25
C ALA A 262 14.38 -13.48 -9.61
N GLY A 263 15.50 -12.95 -10.11
CA GLY A 263 16.01 -13.27 -11.44
C GLY A 263 15.37 -12.52 -12.62
N ALA A 264 14.33 -11.70 -12.39
CA ALA A 264 13.83 -10.82 -13.43
C ALA A 264 14.86 -9.74 -13.82
N ARG A 265 14.81 -9.29 -15.05
CA ARG A 265 15.61 -8.14 -15.51
C ARG A 265 15.13 -6.86 -14.84
N LEU A 266 13.82 -6.71 -14.74
CA LEU A 266 13.14 -5.48 -14.32
C LEU A 266 11.73 -5.79 -13.87
N VAL A 267 11.21 -4.98 -12.94
CA VAL A 267 9.78 -4.93 -12.58
C VAL A 267 9.18 -3.60 -13.00
N VAL A 268 8.12 -3.61 -13.80
CA VAL A 268 7.27 -2.43 -14.05
C VAL A 268 6.11 -2.49 -13.06
N ALA A 269 6.14 -1.62 -12.06
CA ALA A 269 5.21 -1.68 -10.94
C ALA A 269 4.06 -0.66 -11.06
N LEU A 270 2.84 -1.15 -11.26
CA LEU A 270 1.61 -0.36 -11.14
C LEU A 270 1.01 -0.47 -9.72
N ARG A 271 1.66 -1.20 -8.83
CA ARG A 271 1.24 -1.43 -7.44
C ARG A 271 2.34 -1.02 -6.46
N PHE A 272 1.96 -0.39 -5.35
CA PHE A 272 2.89 0.03 -4.31
C PHE A 272 3.70 -1.16 -3.76
N HIS A 273 3.01 -2.22 -3.38
CA HIS A 273 3.66 -3.41 -2.81
C HIS A 273 4.44 -4.24 -3.84
N ALA A 274 4.25 -4.01 -5.15
CA ALA A 274 5.15 -4.57 -6.14
C ALA A 274 6.54 -3.91 -6.13
N LEU A 275 6.62 -2.60 -5.81
CA LEU A 275 7.91 -1.94 -5.56
C LEU A 275 8.59 -2.50 -4.31
N VAL A 276 7.80 -2.77 -3.25
CA VAL A 276 8.30 -3.40 -2.01
C VAL A 276 8.86 -4.80 -2.30
N ALA A 277 8.11 -5.63 -3.05
CA ALA A 277 8.55 -6.98 -3.42
C ALA A 277 9.76 -6.97 -4.35
N ALA A 278 9.84 -6.02 -5.31
CA ALA A 278 11.00 -5.85 -6.19
C ALA A 278 12.25 -5.48 -5.41
N ALA A 279 12.13 -4.58 -4.43
CA ALA A 279 13.22 -4.23 -3.53
C ALA A 279 13.68 -5.44 -2.71
N ALA A 280 12.76 -6.23 -2.15
CA ALA A 280 13.06 -7.46 -1.43
C ALA A 280 13.75 -8.51 -2.31
N ALA A 281 13.41 -8.57 -3.61
CA ALA A 281 14.05 -9.45 -4.60
C ALA A 281 15.41 -8.95 -5.08
N GLY A 282 15.83 -7.74 -4.74
CA GLY A 282 17.05 -7.12 -5.27
C GLY A 282 16.97 -6.81 -6.76
N VAL A 283 15.77 -6.55 -7.27
CA VAL A 283 15.52 -6.31 -8.69
C VAL A 283 15.18 -4.84 -8.91
N PRO A 284 15.76 -4.17 -9.95
CA PRO A 284 15.38 -2.81 -10.28
C PRO A 284 13.92 -2.73 -10.70
N ALA A 285 13.31 -1.58 -10.43
CA ALA A 285 11.92 -1.36 -10.79
C ALA A 285 11.71 -0.01 -11.48
N ILE A 286 10.69 0.06 -12.33
CA ILE A 286 10.11 1.31 -12.81
C ILE A 286 8.77 1.49 -12.11
N ALA A 287 8.65 2.56 -11.33
CA ALA A 287 7.37 2.96 -10.75
C ALA A 287 6.50 3.61 -11.83
N TYR A 288 5.48 2.90 -12.33
CA TYR A 288 4.44 3.49 -13.19
C TYR A 288 3.46 4.27 -12.32
N ALA A 289 3.81 5.54 -12.07
CA ALA A 289 3.25 6.37 -11.01
C ALA A 289 1.93 7.03 -11.38
N HIS A 290 0.86 6.26 -11.43
CA HIS A 290 -0.50 6.77 -11.57
C HIS A 290 -1.07 7.36 -10.24
N GLU A 291 -0.43 7.11 -9.12
CA GLU A 291 -0.71 7.69 -7.80
C GLU A 291 0.60 8.23 -7.17
N ALA A 292 0.50 9.29 -6.37
CA ALA A 292 1.65 9.95 -5.74
C ALA A 292 2.50 8.99 -4.89
N LYS A 293 1.87 8.05 -4.18
CA LYS A 293 2.56 7.05 -3.34
C LYS A 293 3.56 6.18 -4.10
N LEU A 294 3.28 5.87 -5.38
CA LEU A 294 4.19 5.11 -6.24
C LEU A 294 5.41 5.97 -6.62
N ALA A 295 5.18 7.24 -6.98
CA ALA A 295 6.26 8.18 -7.27
C ALA A 295 7.15 8.39 -6.04
N GLY A 296 6.55 8.64 -4.87
CA GLY A 296 7.27 8.87 -3.62
C GLY A 296 8.12 7.66 -3.21
N LEU A 297 7.56 6.45 -3.26
CA LEU A 297 8.33 5.24 -2.92
C LEU A 297 9.43 4.97 -3.95
N GLY A 298 9.13 5.08 -5.26
CA GLY A 298 10.14 4.90 -6.32
C GLY A 298 11.33 5.84 -6.10
N ALA A 299 11.08 7.13 -5.82
CA ALA A 299 12.13 8.11 -5.55
C ALA A 299 12.95 7.76 -4.29
N ARG A 300 12.31 7.37 -3.16
CA ARG A 300 13.02 6.98 -1.94
C ARG A 300 13.89 5.74 -2.11
N LEU A 301 13.48 4.82 -2.98
CA LEU A 301 14.25 3.62 -3.32
C LEU A 301 15.28 3.85 -4.43
N GLY A 302 15.46 5.10 -4.94
CA GLY A 302 16.35 5.39 -6.07
C GLY A 302 15.92 4.72 -7.38
N GLN A 303 14.61 4.43 -7.52
CA GLN A 303 14.08 3.75 -8.70
C GLN A 303 13.50 4.75 -9.70
N ALA A 304 13.50 4.37 -10.99
CA ALA A 304 12.92 5.20 -12.03
C ALA A 304 11.41 5.42 -11.80
N VAL A 305 10.96 6.66 -12.00
CA VAL A 305 9.57 7.05 -11.85
C VAL A 305 9.03 7.55 -13.18
N VAL A 306 8.10 6.82 -13.75
CA VAL A 306 7.44 7.19 -15.01
C VAL A 306 5.98 7.54 -14.73
N ARG A 307 5.55 8.73 -15.15
CA ARG A 307 4.18 9.22 -14.94
C ARG A 307 3.34 9.03 -16.21
N PRO A 308 2.12 8.43 -16.10
CA PRO A 308 1.26 8.18 -17.26
C PRO A 308 0.58 9.42 -17.84
N ALA A 309 0.87 10.62 -17.32
CA ALA A 309 0.23 11.88 -17.73
C ALA A 309 0.78 12.46 -19.05
N GLY A 310 1.82 11.86 -19.65
CA GLY A 310 2.37 12.24 -20.94
C GLY A 310 1.69 11.56 -22.13
N THR A 311 2.17 11.87 -23.34
CA THR A 311 1.84 11.06 -24.52
C THR A 311 2.37 9.63 -24.34
N VAL A 312 1.74 8.68 -25.01
CA VAL A 312 2.16 7.26 -24.94
C VAL A 312 3.61 7.08 -25.34
N ASP A 313 4.04 7.77 -26.40
CA ASP A 313 5.42 7.71 -26.89
C ASP A 313 6.42 8.28 -25.88
N ALA A 314 6.07 9.38 -25.21
CA ALA A 314 6.92 9.95 -24.17
C ALA A 314 7.07 9.00 -22.95
N VAL A 315 5.99 8.31 -22.57
CA VAL A 315 6.02 7.34 -21.47
C VAL A 315 6.86 6.10 -21.84
N GLY A 316 6.68 5.56 -23.04
CA GLY A 316 7.47 4.44 -23.56
C GLY A 316 8.95 4.77 -23.69
N SER A 317 9.26 5.95 -24.24
CA SER A 317 10.64 6.44 -24.36
C SER A 317 11.30 6.64 -23.00
N ALA A 318 10.57 7.17 -22.00
CA ALA A 318 11.09 7.33 -20.65
C ALA A 318 11.40 5.97 -19.97
N MET A 319 10.61 4.92 -20.25
CA MET A 319 10.90 3.56 -19.78
C MET A 319 12.16 3.00 -20.42
N LEU A 320 12.33 3.16 -21.74
CA LEU A 320 13.55 2.70 -22.43
C LEU A 320 14.79 3.45 -21.94
N ALA A 321 14.74 4.78 -21.87
CA ALA A 321 15.83 5.60 -21.34
C ALA A 321 16.25 5.12 -19.93
N ALA A 322 15.28 4.89 -19.05
CA ALA A 322 15.57 4.38 -17.71
C ALA A 322 16.29 3.01 -17.72
N ILE A 323 16.01 2.15 -18.71
CA ILE A 323 16.70 0.86 -18.87
C ILE A 323 18.10 1.05 -19.44
N GLU A 324 18.26 1.94 -20.42
CA GLU A 324 19.54 2.26 -21.08
C GLU A 324 20.50 2.96 -20.12
N ASP A 325 20.01 3.82 -19.23
CA ASP A 325 20.79 4.49 -18.18
C ASP A 325 21.30 3.53 -17.09
N GLY A 326 20.97 2.24 -17.17
CA GLY A 326 21.49 1.21 -16.29
C GLY A 326 20.79 1.15 -14.93
N LEU A 327 19.52 0.78 -14.92
CA LEU A 327 18.76 0.60 -13.67
C LEU A 327 19.47 -0.34 -12.69
N THR A 328 19.64 0.15 -11.47
CA THR A 328 20.17 -0.62 -10.34
C THR A 328 19.04 -0.98 -9.38
N ALA A 329 19.19 -2.10 -8.67
CA ALA A 329 18.30 -2.43 -7.57
C ALA A 329 18.40 -1.37 -6.45
N PRO A 330 17.37 -1.22 -5.62
CA PRO A 330 17.44 -0.37 -4.44
C PRO A 330 18.63 -0.74 -3.56
N SER A 331 19.29 0.26 -2.98
CA SER A 331 20.40 0.00 -2.06
C SER A 331 19.89 -0.68 -0.78
N ARG A 332 20.75 -1.44 -0.13
CA ARG A 332 20.43 -2.08 1.16
C ARG A 332 20.06 -1.04 2.21
N GLU A 333 20.76 0.10 2.22
CA GLU A 333 20.49 1.21 3.14
C GLU A 333 19.09 1.79 2.93
N ALA A 334 18.66 1.98 1.68
CA ALA A 334 17.32 2.50 1.38
C ALA A 334 16.21 1.54 1.87
N ILE A 335 16.41 0.24 1.68
CA ILE A 335 15.48 -0.79 2.17
C ILE A 335 15.45 -0.81 3.70
N GLU A 336 16.62 -0.82 4.35
CA GLU A 336 16.70 -0.90 5.81
C GLU A 336 16.13 0.37 6.47
N LEU A 337 16.29 1.54 5.87
CA LEU A 337 15.67 2.78 6.35
C LEU A 337 14.14 2.70 6.36
N GLU A 338 13.51 2.16 5.31
CA GLU A 338 12.06 1.94 5.28
C GLU A 338 11.65 0.92 6.36
N ARG A 339 12.43 -0.15 6.57
CA ARG A 339 12.18 -1.15 7.62
C ARG A 339 12.27 -0.57 9.02
N GLU A 340 13.31 0.22 9.31
CA GLU A 340 13.50 0.90 10.60
C GLU A 340 12.34 1.86 10.89
N ARG A 341 11.92 2.65 9.89
CA ARG A 341 10.77 3.54 9.99
C ARG A 341 9.46 2.78 10.27
N ALA A 342 9.26 1.63 9.63
CA ALA A 342 8.11 0.77 9.88
C ALA A 342 8.11 0.21 11.29
N ARG A 343 9.26 -0.34 11.76
CA ARG A 343 9.44 -0.86 13.13
C ARG A 343 9.21 0.23 14.19
N ALA A 344 9.70 1.44 13.94
CA ALA A 344 9.50 2.58 14.84
C ALA A 344 8.00 2.94 14.99
N GLY A 345 7.24 2.93 13.88
CA GLY A 345 5.78 3.11 13.92
C GLY A 345 5.06 2.02 14.71
N MET A 346 5.49 0.76 14.55
CA MET A 346 4.95 -0.38 15.32
C MET A 346 5.26 -0.27 16.81
N ALA A 347 6.48 0.14 17.17
CA ALA A 347 6.88 0.33 18.57
C ALA A 347 6.01 1.39 19.26
N LEU A 348 5.76 2.53 18.60
CA LEU A 348 4.85 3.56 19.13
C LEU A 348 3.41 3.02 19.27
N THR A 349 2.96 2.23 18.32
CA THR A 349 1.62 1.60 18.41
C THR A 349 1.51 0.72 19.65
N ARG A 350 2.49 -0.13 19.92
CA ARG A 350 2.54 -0.96 21.14
C ARG A 350 2.50 -0.10 22.41
N LEU A 351 3.26 1.00 22.43
CA LEU A 351 3.33 1.91 23.58
C LEU A 351 1.95 2.53 23.86
N VAL A 352 1.27 3.07 22.85
CA VAL A 352 -0.07 3.66 23.00
C VAL A 352 -1.09 2.64 23.50
N LEU A 353 -1.07 1.43 22.93
CA LEU A 353 -1.96 0.35 23.33
C LEU A 353 -1.70 -0.18 24.76
N SER A 354 -0.52 0.08 25.31
CA SER A 354 -0.17 -0.28 26.70
C SER A 354 -0.53 0.82 27.72
N GLY A 355 -1.26 1.86 27.31
CA GLY A 355 -1.65 2.97 28.20
C GLY A 355 -0.52 3.96 28.47
N GLY A 356 0.56 3.92 27.70
CA GLY A 356 1.65 4.89 27.74
C GLY A 356 1.14 6.28 27.34
N ARG A 357 0.67 7.05 28.31
CA ARG A 357 0.38 8.49 28.14
C ARG A 357 1.72 9.21 27.92
N GLY A 358 1.85 9.91 26.80
CA GLY A 358 3.07 10.63 26.45
C GLY A 358 3.80 10.08 25.23
N ALA A 359 3.20 9.18 24.45
CA ALA A 359 3.71 8.80 23.13
C ALA A 359 3.93 10.03 22.21
N GLU A 360 3.27 11.15 22.51
CA GLU A 360 3.47 12.44 21.83
C GLU A 360 4.87 13.02 22.07
N SER A 361 5.47 12.76 23.23
CA SER A 361 6.79 13.29 23.62
C SER A 361 7.96 12.30 23.42
N VAL A 362 7.67 11.04 23.08
CA VAL A 362 8.72 10.04 22.85
C VAL A 362 9.35 10.28 21.48
N ALA A 363 10.57 10.80 21.47
CA ALA A 363 11.43 10.78 20.30
C ALA A 363 11.84 9.32 20.03
N VAL A 364 11.15 8.65 19.10
CA VAL A 364 11.57 7.34 18.61
C VAL A 364 12.51 7.58 17.44
N SER A 365 13.75 7.10 17.55
CA SER A 365 14.69 7.13 16.44
C SER A 365 14.06 6.39 15.24
N GLY A 366 14.19 6.96 14.05
CA GLY A 366 13.59 6.41 12.82
C GLY A 366 12.28 7.06 12.37
N LEU A 367 11.64 7.93 13.18
CA LEU A 367 10.49 8.71 12.72
C LEU A 367 10.87 10.17 12.48
N GLU A 368 10.43 10.68 11.33
CA GLU A 368 10.58 12.09 10.97
C GLU A 368 9.38 12.90 11.49
N LEU A 369 9.65 14.00 12.21
CA LEU A 369 8.61 14.97 12.57
C LEU A 369 8.54 16.03 11.46
N VAL A 370 7.41 16.10 10.78
CA VAL A 370 7.14 17.11 9.75
C VAL A 370 6.35 18.26 10.39
N PRO A 371 6.98 19.42 10.64
CA PRO A 371 6.29 20.59 11.16
C PRO A 371 5.43 21.27 10.09
N THR A 372 4.45 22.06 10.52
CA THR A 372 3.52 22.82 9.66
C THR A 372 4.20 23.84 8.73
N GLY A 373 5.43 24.24 9.00
CA GLY A 373 6.15 25.29 8.27
C GLY A 373 6.81 24.86 6.96
N TRP A 374 6.72 23.59 6.55
CA TRP A 374 7.26 23.07 5.28
C TRP A 374 6.29 23.19 4.10
N ILE A 375 5.17 23.90 4.31
CA ILE A 375 4.16 24.16 3.27
C ILE A 375 4.33 25.62 2.83
N ALA A 376 5.41 25.91 2.14
CA ALA A 376 5.60 27.14 1.40
C ALA A 376 5.95 26.78 -0.06
#